data_e1d9eab99b193d63d99d042e8efc7722
#
_entry.id   e1d9eab99b193d63d99d042e8efc7722
#
_cell.length_a   1.000
_cell.length_b   1.000
_cell.length_c   1.000
_cell.angle_alpha   90.00
_cell.angle_beta   90.00
_cell.angle_gamma   90.00
#
_symmetry.space_group_name_H-M   'P 1'
#
loop_
_entity.id
_entity.type
_entity.pdbx_description
1 polymer ?
#
loop_
_entity_poly.entity_id
_entity_poly.type
_entity_poly.pdbx_seq_one_letter_code
_entity_poly.pdbx_strand_id
1 'polypeptide(L)'
;RVSDQWVYHSRLYVAAQFVSQRDDLELIQLNSFGCGLDAVTTDQVNDILSSAGKIYTVLKIDEVNNLGAARIRIRSLISAIKVREHNNYKRSIVSSAYHRKEFTKEMRDSNYTILCPQMSPIHFDLIEPALNSCGYNVEVLKNVSKSAVDTGLKYVNNDACYPSLIVVGQMMEAVLSGRYDLTKTALVITQTGGGCRASNYIGFIRRALIKAGYPDIPVISLSVQGLESNSGFTYSLPMIKKVAMAIQYGDIFMNVVYRTRPYEAVKGSANALHEKWKKEVIAFITQDKLLSHPFK
;
A
#
# COMPACT_ATOMS: atom_id res chain seq x y z
N ARG A 1 13.83 10.23 7.07
CA ARG A 1 13.17 11.53 6.88
C ARG A 1 11.83 11.27 6.19
N VAL A 2 10.72 11.58 6.84
CA VAL A 2 9.40 11.59 6.24
C VAL A 2 9.23 12.97 5.63
N SER A 3 8.75 13.06 4.38
CA SER A 3 8.36 14.33 3.79
C SER A 3 7.19 14.88 4.59
N ASP A 4 7.37 16.04 5.21
CA ASP A 4 6.42 16.64 6.15
C ASP A 4 5.30 17.35 5.36
N GLN A 5 4.29 16.56 4.93
CA GLN A 5 3.14 17.11 4.21
C GLN A 5 1.98 17.50 5.13
N TRP A 6 2.01 17.04 6.41
CA TRP A 6 0.89 17.12 7.32
C TRP A 6 1.33 17.55 8.72
N VAL A 7 1.24 18.82 8.99
CA VAL A 7 1.73 19.43 10.24
C VAL A 7 1.17 18.75 11.50
N TYR A 8 -0.13 18.40 11.51
CA TYR A 8 -0.75 17.79 12.69
C TYR A 8 -0.25 16.36 12.93
N HIS A 9 -0.06 15.57 11.87
CA HIS A 9 0.43 14.19 11.98
C HIS A 9 1.91 14.17 12.39
N SER A 10 2.72 15.08 11.86
CA SER A 10 4.10 15.24 12.29
C SER A 10 4.21 15.60 13.77
N ARG A 11 3.31 16.44 14.28
CA ARG A 11 3.23 16.75 15.73
C ARG A 11 2.94 15.52 16.56
N LEU A 12 2.06 14.62 16.11
CA LEU A 12 1.78 13.36 16.81
C LEU A 12 3.02 12.46 16.89
N TYR A 13 3.80 12.36 15.80
CA TYR A 13 5.04 11.58 15.81
C TYR A 13 6.10 12.20 16.73
N VAL A 14 6.23 13.53 16.73
CA VAL A 14 7.13 14.24 17.64
C VAL A 14 6.69 14.05 19.09
N ALA A 15 5.39 14.14 19.37
CA ALA A 15 4.86 13.88 20.73
C ALA A 15 5.11 12.44 21.17
N ALA A 16 4.87 11.45 20.29
CA ALA A 16 5.16 10.05 20.57
C ALA A 16 6.65 9.83 20.85
N GLN A 17 7.53 10.42 20.04
CA GLN A 17 8.98 10.34 20.23
C GLN A 17 9.41 11.01 21.53
N PHE A 18 8.85 12.16 21.89
CA PHE A 18 9.12 12.84 23.15
C PHE A 18 8.69 11.99 24.34
N VAL A 19 7.45 11.46 24.31
CA VAL A 19 6.93 10.60 25.39
C VAL A 19 7.70 9.30 25.50
N SER A 20 8.19 8.75 24.40
CA SER A 20 8.98 7.53 24.39
C SER A 20 10.29 7.63 25.21
N GLN A 21 10.81 8.84 25.37
CA GLN A 21 12.05 9.13 26.11
C GLN A 21 11.83 9.46 27.60
N ARG A 22 10.58 9.61 28.03
CA ARG A 22 10.23 10.06 29.38
C ARG A 22 9.48 8.98 30.16
N ASP A 23 9.85 8.77 31.42
CA ASP A 23 9.20 7.78 32.28
C ASP A 23 7.92 8.30 32.94
N ASP A 24 7.83 9.61 33.14
CA ASP A 24 6.75 10.31 33.81
C ASP A 24 5.56 10.64 32.89
N LEU A 25 5.60 10.27 31.61
CA LEU A 25 4.54 10.59 30.64
C LEU A 25 4.00 9.34 29.95
N GLU A 26 2.70 9.33 29.72
CA GLU A 26 2.03 8.38 28.81
C GLU A 26 1.21 9.17 27.78
N LEU A 27 1.02 8.58 26.59
CA LEU A 27 0.33 9.24 25.47
C LEU A 27 -1.04 8.61 25.26
N ILE A 28 -2.06 9.49 25.26
CA ILE A 28 -3.42 9.14 24.84
C ILE A 28 -3.71 9.89 23.52
N GLN A 29 -3.91 9.16 22.47
CA GLN A 29 -4.30 9.75 21.18
C GLN A 29 -5.81 9.78 21.04
N LEU A 30 -6.33 10.97 20.73
CA LEU A 30 -7.72 11.13 20.30
C LEU A 30 -7.79 10.82 18.80
N ASN A 31 -8.68 9.93 18.40
CA ASN A 31 -8.89 9.53 17.01
C ASN A 31 -10.35 9.71 16.66
N SER A 32 -10.64 10.34 15.54
CA SER A 32 -11.97 10.38 14.97
C SER A 32 -12.21 9.15 14.08
N PHE A 33 -13.33 9.09 13.42
CA PHE A 33 -13.75 7.96 12.60
C PHE A 33 -12.70 7.58 11.54
N GLY A 34 -12.49 6.28 11.30
CA GLY A 34 -11.43 5.65 10.53
C GLY A 34 -11.29 6.01 9.03
N CYS A 35 -11.85 7.13 8.59
CA CYS A 35 -11.59 7.66 7.26
C CYS A 35 -10.59 8.82 7.33
N GLY A 36 -9.38 8.62 6.90
CA GLY A 36 -8.35 9.64 6.90
C GLY A 36 -6.98 9.09 7.23
N LEU A 37 -6.03 9.99 7.45
CA LEU A 37 -4.66 9.65 7.78
C LEU A 37 -4.51 9.06 9.20
N ASP A 38 -5.54 9.19 10.03
CA ASP A 38 -5.52 8.71 11.42
C ASP A 38 -5.26 7.21 11.52
N ALA A 39 -5.78 6.41 10.58
CA ALA A 39 -5.52 4.97 10.55
C ALA A 39 -4.03 4.63 10.35
N VAL A 40 -3.30 5.46 9.61
CA VAL A 40 -1.84 5.32 9.42
C VAL A 40 -1.10 5.86 10.63
N THR A 41 -1.54 7.01 11.15
CA THR A 41 -0.89 7.70 12.25
C THR A 41 -0.96 6.89 13.54
N THR A 42 -2.11 6.29 13.83
CA THR A 42 -2.26 5.42 15.02
C THR A 42 -1.31 4.24 14.99
N ASP A 43 -1.13 3.61 13.83
CA ASP A 43 -0.18 2.51 13.67
C ASP A 43 1.26 2.95 13.90
N GLN A 44 1.67 4.08 13.32
CA GLN A 44 3.03 4.58 13.44
C GLN A 44 3.34 5.08 14.86
N VAL A 45 2.38 5.77 15.50
CA VAL A 45 2.50 6.18 16.92
C VAL A 45 2.61 4.95 17.82
N ASN A 46 1.80 3.90 17.56
CA ASN A 46 1.90 2.64 18.29
C ASN A 46 3.29 2.01 18.16
N ASP A 47 3.86 2.00 16.95
CA ASP A 47 5.22 1.44 16.75
C ASP A 47 6.27 2.21 17.53
N ILE A 48 6.24 3.55 17.52
CA ILE A 48 7.17 4.40 18.26
C ILE A 48 7.08 4.11 19.77
N LEU A 49 5.87 4.06 20.32
CA LEU A 49 5.65 3.87 21.74
C LEU A 49 5.92 2.43 22.18
N SER A 50 5.46 1.44 21.42
CA SER A 50 5.66 0.02 21.74
C SER A 50 7.13 -0.37 21.67
N SER A 51 7.90 0.13 20.70
CA SER A 51 9.34 -0.11 20.63
C SER A 51 10.11 0.47 21.81
N ALA A 52 9.57 1.51 22.45
CA ALA A 52 10.10 2.10 23.68
C ALA A 52 9.51 1.47 24.97
N GLY A 53 8.73 0.40 24.86
CA GLY A 53 8.08 -0.26 26.00
C GLY A 53 6.97 0.56 26.66
N LYS A 54 6.43 1.57 25.99
CA LYS A 54 5.34 2.43 26.47
C LYS A 54 3.96 1.82 26.24
N ILE A 55 2.98 2.25 27.04
CA ILE A 55 1.58 1.92 26.82
C ILE A 55 1.00 2.90 25.82
N TYR A 56 0.36 2.40 24.77
CA TYR A 56 -0.34 3.24 23.82
C TYR A 56 -1.86 3.11 23.99
N THR A 57 -2.53 4.25 24.16
CA THR A 57 -3.98 4.30 24.35
C THR A 57 -4.61 5.20 23.30
N VAL A 58 -5.57 4.65 22.56
CA VAL A 58 -6.38 5.40 21.58
C VAL A 58 -7.80 5.53 22.10
N LEU A 59 -8.32 6.75 22.11
CA LEU A 59 -9.72 7.06 22.37
C LEU A 59 -10.39 7.40 21.04
N LYS A 60 -11.31 6.55 20.60
CA LYS A 60 -12.16 6.84 19.44
C LYS A 60 -13.28 7.76 19.87
N ILE A 61 -13.30 8.94 19.29
CA ILE A 61 -14.32 9.97 19.52
C ILE A 61 -15.09 10.12 18.23
N ASP A 62 -16.36 9.81 18.26
CA ASP A 62 -17.30 9.99 17.17
C ASP A 62 -18.45 10.92 17.58
N GLU A 63 -19.38 11.15 16.66
CA GLU A 63 -20.53 12.03 16.89
C GLU A 63 -21.46 11.50 17.99
N VAL A 64 -21.43 10.20 18.27
CA VAL A 64 -22.18 9.58 19.35
C VAL A 64 -21.31 9.58 20.61
N ASN A 65 -21.54 10.57 21.47
CA ASN A 65 -20.79 10.79 22.71
C ASN A 65 -20.98 9.64 23.73
N ASN A 66 -20.44 8.47 23.45
CA ASN A 66 -20.40 7.37 24.41
C ASN A 66 -19.14 7.49 25.29
N LEU A 67 -19.23 8.32 26.31
CA LEU A 67 -18.15 8.52 27.30
C LEU A 67 -17.83 7.25 28.10
N GLY A 68 -18.70 6.24 28.09
CA GLY A 68 -18.48 4.97 28.79
C GLY A 68 -17.24 4.24 28.31
N ALA A 69 -17.10 4.08 26.98
CA ALA A 69 -15.93 3.43 26.38
C ALA A 69 -14.62 4.19 26.65
N ALA A 70 -14.63 5.52 26.58
CA ALA A 70 -13.48 6.35 26.89
C ALA A 70 -13.07 6.22 28.38
N ARG A 71 -14.05 6.25 29.30
CA ARG A 71 -13.80 6.04 30.74
C ARG A 71 -13.18 4.67 31.03
N ILE A 72 -13.66 3.60 30.39
CA ILE A 72 -13.11 2.26 30.56
C ILE A 72 -11.65 2.23 30.09
N ARG A 73 -11.34 2.77 28.91
CA ARG A 73 -9.97 2.81 28.38
C ARG A 73 -9.02 3.60 29.27
N ILE A 74 -9.44 4.75 29.79
CA ILE A 74 -8.63 5.57 30.72
C ILE A 74 -8.39 4.80 32.03
N ARG A 75 -9.42 4.16 32.60
CA ARG A 75 -9.26 3.34 33.79
C ARG A 75 -8.32 2.16 33.59
N SER A 76 -8.41 1.50 32.42
CA SER A 76 -7.50 0.42 32.05
C SER A 76 -6.06 0.91 31.93
N LEU A 77 -5.82 2.09 31.34
CA LEU A 77 -4.49 2.70 31.29
C LEU A 77 -3.95 2.95 32.70
N ILE A 78 -4.73 3.61 33.58
CA ILE A 78 -4.33 3.90 34.96
C ILE A 78 -4.01 2.61 35.72
N SER A 79 -4.84 1.58 35.55
CA SER A 79 -4.62 0.27 36.15
C SER A 79 -3.32 -0.38 35.65
N ALA A 80 -3.07 -0.32 34.34
CA ALA A 80 -1.85 -0.87 33.76
C ALA A 80 -0.58 -0.14 34.24
N ILE A 81 -0.64 1.19 34.41
CA ILE A 81 0.45 1.98 35.00
C ILE A 81 0.75 1.50 36.43
N LYS A 82 -0.29 1.41 37.28
CA LYS A 82 -0.13 0.94 38.69
C LYS A 82 0.45 -0.46 38.75
N VAL A 83 0.04 -1.38 37.88
CA VAL A 83 0.60 -2.75 37.82
C VAL A 83 2.08 -2.71 37.45
N ARG A 84 2.45 -1.85 36.46
CA ARG A 84 3.86 -1.66 36.06
C ARG A 84 4.72 -1.10 37.22
N GLU A 85 4.21 -0.10 37.91
CA GLU A 85 4.88 0.48 39.11
C GLU A 85 5.06 -0.56 40.22
N HIS A 86 3.99 -1.31 40.56
CA HIS A 86 4.04 -2.35 41.58
C HIS A 86 5.06 -3.46 41.24
N ASN A 87 5.17 -3.83 39.96
CA ASN A 87 6.08 -4.84 39.47
C ASN A 87 7.50 -4.33 39.18
N ASN A 88 7.80 -3.06 39.46
CA ASN A 88 9.06 -2.43 39.08
C ASN A 88 9.45 -2.68 37.63
N TYR A 89 8.48 -2.55 36.72
CA TYR A 89 8.65 -2.85 35.31
C TYR A 89 9.73 -1.97 34.67
N LYS A 90 10.79 -2.61 34.17
CA LYS A 90 11.83 -1.93 33.37
C LYS A 90 11.47 -2.01 31.89
N ARG A 91 11.44 -0.87 31.24
CA ARG A 91 11.14 -0.80 29.81
C ARG A 91 12.21 -1.50 28.98
N SER A 92 11.80 -2.37 28.08
CA SER A 92 12.67 -2.94 27.05
C SER A 92 12.58 -2.06 25.82
N ILE A 93 13.68 -1.40 25.47
CA ILE A 93 13.75 -0.61 24.23
C ILE A 93 14.22 -1.55 23.14
N VAL A 94 13.33 -1.84 22.20
CA VAL A 94 13.65 -2.62 21.01
C VAL A 94 13.97 -1.65 19.88
N SER A 95 15.22 -1.63 19.43
CA SER A 95 15.58 -0.86 18.25
C SER A 95 14.90 -1.48 17.01
N SER A 96 13.84 -0.89 16.54
CA SER A 96 13.20 -1.25 15.29
C SER A 96 13.86 -0.49 14.12
N ALA A 97 15.16 -0.69 13.92
CA ALA A 97 15.81 -0.19 12.72
C ALA A 97 15.29 -0.99 11.51
N TYR A 98 14.17 -0.54 10.95
CA TYR A 98 13.71 -1.08 9.68
C TYR A 98 14.68 -0.69 8.57
N HIS A 99 15.39 -1.67 8.04
CA HIS A 99 16.21 -1.51 6.85
C HIS A 99 15.38 -1.85 5.61
N ARG A 100 15.04 -0.82 4.84
CA ARG A 100 14.36 -0.99 3.57
C ARG A 100 15.25 -1.80 2.61
N LYS A 101 14.74 -2.91 2.10
CA LYS A 101 15.39 -3.63 1.00
C LYS A 101 15.14 -2.87 -0.29
N GLU A 102 16.20 -2.44 -0.96
CA GLU A 102 16.13 -1.80 -2.26
C GLU A 102 15.99 -2.85 -3.37
N PHE A 103 15.21 -2.53 -4.41
CA PHE A 103 15.20 -3.31 -5.65
C PHE A 103 16.36 -2.83 -6.53
N THR A 104 17.37 -3.69 -6.72
CA THR A 104 18.64 -3.35 -7.38
C THR A 104 18.64 -3.73 -8.87
N LYS A 105 19.66 -3.26 -9.61
CA LYS A 105 19.86 -3.63 -11.02
C LYS A 105 20.09 -5.13 -11.19
N GLU A 106 20.85 -5.74 -10.30
CA GLU A 106 21.14 -7.18 -10.30
C GLU A 106 19.86 -8.00 -10.16
N MET A 107 18.90 -7.53 -9.33
CA MET A 107 17.58 -8.16 -9.19
C MET A 107 16.78 -8.06 -10.48
N ARG A 108 16.79 -6.91 -11.13
CA ARG A 108 16.16 -6.74 -12.45
C ARG A 108 16.78 -7.66 -13.49
N ASP A 109 18.11 -7.68 -13.59
CA ASP A 109 18.84 -8.47 -14.59
C ASP A 109 18.70 -9.97 -14.32
N SER A 110 18.44 -10.38 -13.08
CA SER A 110 18.10 -11.73 -12.66
C SER A 110 16.62 -12.09 -12.87
N ASN A 111 15.87 -11.26 -13.59
CA ASN A 111 14.47 -11.45 -13.95
C ASN A 111 13.54 -11.69 -12.75
N TYR A 112 13.65 -10.86 -11.70
CA TYR A 112 12.74 -10.91 -10.56
C TYR A 112 11.30 -10.73 -11.01
N THR A 113 10.38 -11.52 -10.46
CA THR A 113 8.94 -11.33 -10.66
C THR A 113 8.47 -10.17 -9.78
N ILE A 114 7.91 -9.14 -10.40
CA ILE A 114 7.40 -7.95 -9.73
C ILE A 114 5.88 -8.07 -9.62
N LEU A 115 5.38 -8.38 -8.43
CA LEU A 115 3.95 -8.52 -8.18
C LEU A 115 3.30 -7.15 -7.98
N CYS A 116 2.26 -6.88 -8.74
CA CYS A 116 1.51 -5.62 -8.74
C CYS A 116 0.05 -5.88 -8.34
N PRO A 117 -0.53 -5.13 -7.38
CA PRO A 117 -1.93 -5.32 -7.02
C PRO A 117 -2.84 -4.80 -8.13
N GLN A 118 -3.99 -5.45 -8.32
CA GLN A 118 -5.01 -4.99 -9.24
C GLN A 118 -5.79 -3.83 -8.62
N MET A 119 -5.61 -2.63 -9.17
CA MET A 119 -6.32 -1.43 -8.68
C MET A 119 -7.35 -0.89 -9.69
N SER A 120 -7.21 -1.24 -10.97
CA SER A 120 -8.14 -0.87 -12.04
C SER A 120 -8.05 -1.90 -13.17
N PRO A 121 -8.98 -2.86 -13.26
CA PRO A 121 -8.86 -4.00 -14.17
C PRO A 121 -8.54 -3.65 -15.61
N ILE A 122 -9.28 -2.68 -16.18
CA ILE A 122 -9.12 -2.30 -17.59
C ILE A 122 -7.73 -1.67 -17.85
N HIS A 123 -7.26 -0.81 -16.93
CA HIS A 123 -5.98 -0.13 -17.07
C HIS A 123 -4.80 -1.06 -16.83
N PHE A 124 -4.86 -1.88 -15.79
CA PHE A 124 -3.75 -2.76 -15.41
C PHE A 124 -3.55 -3.89 -16.40
N ASP A 125 -4.60 -4.34 -17.10
CA ASP A 125 -4.50 -5.28 -18.23
C ASP A 125 -3.68 -4.70 -19.42
N LEU A 126 -3.54 -3.36 -19.52
CA LEU A 126 -2.72 -2.68 -20.52
C LEU A 126 -1.34 -2.26 -19.96
N ILE A 127 -1.27 -1.90 -18.67
CA ILE A 127 -0.02 -1.45 -18.02
C ILE A 127 0.95 -2.63 -17.84
N GLU A 128 0.47 -3.81 -17.48
CA GLU A 128 1.29 -5.01 -17.32
C GLU A 128 2.12 -5.31 -18.59
N PRO A 129 1.51 -5.51 -19.77
CA PRO A 129 2.29 -5.75 -20.99
C PRO A 129 3.14 -4.56 -21.42
N ALA A 130 2.73 -3.32 -21.13
CA ALA A 130 3.54 -2.14 -21.40
C ALA A 130 4.85 -2.15 -20.60
N LEU A 131 4.80 -2.47 -19.30
CA LEU A 131 5.98 -2.60 -18.45
C LEU A 131 6.84 -3.78 -18.86
N ASN A 132 6.22 -4.93 -19.17
CA ASN A 132 6.92 -6.14 -19.60
C ASN A 132 7.67 -5.92 -20.90
N SER A 133 7.12 -5.14 -21.84
CA SER A 133 7.82 -4.76 -23.08
C SER A 133 9.03 -3.84 -22.87
N CYS A 134 9.21 -3.30 -21.65
CA CYS A 134 10.35 -2.47 -21.27
C CYS A 134 11.40 -3.23 -20.45
N GLY A 135 11.36 -4.56 -20.43
CA GLY A 135 12.34 -5.42 -19.78
C GLY A 135 12.12 -5.61 -18.28
N TYR A 136 10.90 -5.48 -17.83
CA TYR A 136 10.46 -5.91 -16.50
C TYR A 136 9.65 -7.21 -16.59
N ASN A 137 9.55 -7.94 -15.49
CA ASN A 137 8.68 -9.11 -15.36
C ASN A 137 7.61 -8.80 -14.31
N VAL A 138 6.61 -8.01 -14.72
CA VAL A 138 5.50 -7.58 -13.86
C VAL A 138 4.34 -8.56 -14.04
N GLU A 139 3.76 -8.99 -12.92
CA GLU A 139 2.53 -9.77 -12.87
C GLU A 139 1.48 -9.04 -12.05
N VAL A 140 0.33 -8.75 -12.64
CA VAL A 140 -0.81 -8.12 -11.97
C VAL A 140 -1.65 -9.18 -11.27
N LEU A 141 -1.80 -9.04 -9.96
CA LEU A 141 -2.56 -9.95 -9.11
C LEU A 141 -4.07 -9.71 -9.30
N LYS A 142 -4.76 -10.66 -9.93
CA LYS A 142 -6.18 -10.50 -10.32
C LYS A 142 -7.18 -10.99 -9.28
N ASN A 143 -6.73 -11.57 -8.16
CA ASN A 143 -7.62 -12.08 -7.13
C ASN A 143 -8.18 -10.94 -6.27
N VAL A 144 -9.49 -10.71 -6.37
CA VAL A 144 -10.25 -9.76 -5.54
C VAL A 144 -11.30 -10.49 -4.69
N SER A 145 -11.09 -11.78 -4.44
CA SER A 145 -12.03 -12.61 -3.69
C SER A 145 -12.00 -12.29 -2.18
N LYS A 146 -12.93 -12.89 -1.46
CA LYS A 146 -12.98 -12.78 0.00
C LYS A 146 -11.67 -13.22 0.67
N SER A 147 -10.93 -14.18 0.10
CA SER A 147 -9.66 -14.64 0.67
C SER A 147 -8.60 -13.54 0.73
N ALA A 148 -8.54 -12.67 -0.29
CA ALA A 148 -7.66 -11.49 -0.27
C ALA A 148 -8.04 -10.53 0.86
N VAL A 149 -9.35 -10.28 1.06
CA VAL A 149 -9.83 -9.44 2.17
C VAL A 149 -9.48 -10.05 3.53
N ASP A 150 -9.77 -11.34 3.71
CA ASP A 150 -9.50 -12.06 4.96
C ASP A 150 -7.99 -12.07 5.28
N THR A 151 -7.14 -12.19 4.25
CA THR A 151 -5.70 -12.09 4.39
C THR A 151 -5.28 -10.66 4.75
N GLY A 152 -5.85 -9.65 4.09
CA GLY A 152 -5.58 -8.25 4.41
C GLY A 152 -5.92 -7.90 5.86
N LEU A 153 -7.03 -8.39 6.39
CA LEU A 153 -7.46 -8.18 7.78
C LEU A 153 -6.48 -8.73 8.83
N LYS A 154 -5.66 -9.72 8.48
CA LYS A 154 -4.63 -10.27 9.39
C LYS A 154 -3.43 -9.33 9.55
N TYR A 155 -3.15 -8.50 8.54
CA TYR A 155 -1.92 -7.72 8.46
C TYR A 155 -2.13 -6.23 8.55
N VAL A 156 -3.31 -5.72 8.17
CA VAL A 156 -3.65 -4.30 8.17
C VAL A 156 -4.60 -3.99 9.31
N ASN A 157 -4.46 -2.81 9.88
CA ASN A 157 -5.36 -2.30 10.91
C ASN A 157 -6.80 -2.17 10.33
N ASN A 158 -7.79 -2.62 11.10
CA ASN A 158 -9.21 -2.58 10.74
C ASN A 158 -9.75 -1.15 10.52
N ASP A 159 -9.08 -0.14 11.04
CA ASP A 159 -9.42 1.27 10.82
C ASP A 159 -8.95 1.78 9.44
N ALA A 160 -8.13 1.00 8.72
CA ALA A 160 -7.72 1.32 7.37
C ALA A 160 -8.88 1.16 6.37
N CYS A 161 -8.81 1.88 5.23
CA CYS A 161 -9.85 1.80 4.22
C CYS A 161 -9.91 0.42 3.55
N TYR A 162 -11.11 0.03 3.11
CA TYR A 162 -11.33 -1.25 2.45
C TYR A 162 -10.39 -1.51 1.26
N PRO A 163 -10.10 -0.53 0.36
CA PRO A 163 -9.11 -0.73 -0.69
C PRO A 163 -7.71 -1.12 -0.17
N SER A 164 -7.28 -0.63 0.99
CA SER A 164 -5.98 -1.03 1.55
C SER A 164 -5.97 -2.48 1.99
N LEU A 165 -7.09 -2.99 2.50
CA LEU A 165 -7.24 -4.40 2.87
C LEU A 165 -7.12 -5.30 1.64
N ILE A 166 -7.76 -4.92 0.52
CA ILE A 166 -7.68 -5.66 -0.73
C ILE A 166 -6.27 -5.65 -1.30
N VAL A 167 -5.67 -4.46 -1.42
CA VAL A 167 -4.33 -4.30 -2.02
C VAL A 167 -3.27 -5.07 -1.24
N VAL A 168 -3.23 -4.89 0.08
CA VAL A 168 -2.28 -5.63 0.92
C VAL A 168 -2.62 -7.11 0.94
N GLY A 169 -3.91 -7.45 0.98
CA GLY A 169 -4.38 -8.83 0.98
C GLY A 169 -3.99 -9.60 -0.28
N GLN A 170 -4.15 -9.01 -1.47
CA GLN A 170 -3.70 -9.60 -2.74
C GLN A 170 -2.20 -9.92 -2.73
N MET A 171 -1.39 -8.95 -2.29
CA MET A 171 0.05 -9.12 -2.21
C MET A 171 0.46 -10.19 -1.20
N MET A 172 -0.11 -10.16 0.00
CA MET A 172 0.20 -11.13 1.04
C MET A 172 -0.31 -12.53 0.69
N GLU A 173 -1.47 -12.65 0.06
CA GLU A 173 -1.97 -13.94 -0.43
C GLU A 173 -1.03 -14.52 -1.49
N ALA A 174 -0.53 -13.70 -2.42
CA ALA A 174 0.45 -14.13 -3.40
C ALA A 174 1.76 -14.60 -2.75
N VAL A 175 2.31 -13.81 -1.83
CA VAL A 175 3.53 -14.15 -1.08
C VAL A 175 3.37 -15.46 -0.28
N LEU A 176 2.22 -15.67 0.34
CA LEU A 176 1.95 -16.85 1.18
C LEU A 176 1.48 -18.08 0.39
N SER A 177 1.19 -17.93 -0.91
CA SER A 177 0.59 -18.98 -1.75
C SER A 177 1.54 -20.15 -2.07
N GLY A 178 2.84 -19.96 -1.91
CA GLY A 178 3.86 -20.92 -2.38
C GLY A 178 4.04 -20.99 -3.89
N ARG A 179 3.33 -20.14 -4.67
CA ARG A 179 3.42 -20.12 -6.14
C ARG A 179 4.64 -19.38 -6.69
N TYR A 180 5.24 -18.52 -5.88
CA TYR A 180 6.35 -17.66 -6.29
C TYR A 180 7.63 -18.04 -5.57
N ASP A 181 8.74 -17.95 -6.26
CA ASP A 181 10.07 -18.01 -5.65
C ASP A 181 10.34 -16.68 -4.94
N LEU A 182 10.15 -16.65 -3.62
CA LEU A 182 10.28 -15.45 -2.82
C LEU A 182 11.71 -14.88 -2.79
N THR A 183 12.70 -15.66 -3.18
CA THR A 183 14.09 -15.17 -3.32
C THR A 183 14.28 -14.32 -4.57
N LYS A 184 13.36 -14.44 -5.55
CA LYS A 184 13.32 -13.70 -6.82
C LYS A 184 12.01 -12.93 -7.01
N THR A 185 11.40 -12.49 -5.92
CA THR A 185 10.14 -11.75 -5.97
C THR A 185 10.33 -10.35 -5.40
N ALA A 186 9.70 -9.37 -6.03
CA ALA A 186 9.55 -8.01 -5.55
C ALA A 186 8.07 -7.60 -5.61
N LEU A 187 7.68 -6.63 -4.81
CA LEU A 187 6.35 -6.03 -4.86
C LEU A 187 6.44 -4.61 -5.41
N VAL A 188 5.38 -4.14 -6.08
CA VAL A 188 5.32 -2.76 -6.58
C VAL A 188 3.99 -2.12 -6.22
N ILE A 189 4.05 -0.85 -5.80
CA ILE A 189 2.86 -0.03 -5.53
C ILE A 189 3.12 1.42 -5.93
N THR A 190 2.09 2.11 -6.38
CA THR A 190 2.14 3.56 -6.62
C THR A 190 2.12 4.32 -5.30
N GLN A 191 2.91 5.39 -5.21
CA GLN A 191 2.93 6.30 -4.07
C GLN A 191 2.80 7.73 -4.58
N THR A 192 1.63 8.32 -4.40
CA THR A 192 1.33 9.65 -4.96
C THR A 192 1.86 10.80 -4.13
N GLY A 193 2.18 10.58 -2.86
CA GLY A 193 2.60 11.62 -1.93
C GLY A 193 1.48 12.59 -1.52
N GLY A 194 0.25 12.36 -1.95
CA GLY A 194 -0.91 13.17 -1.58
C GLY A 194 -1.49 12.85 -0.20
N GLY A 195 -2.52 13.60 0.20
CA GLY A 195 -3.21 13.46 1.49
C GLY A 195 -4.10 12.23 1.63
N CYS A 196 -4.00 11.28 0.75
CA CYS A 196 -4.74 10.02 0.80
C CYS A 196 -3.90 8.93 1.48
N ARG A 197 -4.56 8.02 2.18
CA ARG A 197 -3.94 6.80 2.75
C ARG A 197 -3.24 5.95 1.71
N ALA A 198 -3.69 5.98 0.46
CA ALA A 198 -3.06 5.28 -0.66
C ALA A 198 -1.56 5.60 -0.78
N SER A 199 -1.13 6.81 -0.42
CA SER A 199 0.28 7.19 -0.35
C SER A 199 1.07 6.38 0.70
N ASN A 200 0.39 5.76 1.66
CA ASN A 200 1.00 5.01 2.76
C ASN A 200 0.77 3.50 2.65
N TYR A 201 0.13 2.99 1.60
CA TYR A 201 -0.03 1.55 1.40
C TYR A 201 1.30 0.80 1.39
N ILE A 202 2.36 1.45 0.90
CA ILE A 202 3.71 0.90 0.94
C ILE A 202 4.17 0.58 2.37
N GLY A 203 3.82 1.42 3.34
CA GLY A 203 4.10 1.19 4.76
C GLY A 203 3.33 -0.02 5.30
N PHE A 204 2.06 -0.17 4.93
CA PHE A 204 1.27 -1.34 5.31
C PHE A 204 1.81 -2.64 4.71
N ILE A 205 2.21 -2.63 3.43
CA ILE A 205 2.80 -3.78 2.76
C ILE A 205 4.09 -4.21 3.44
N ARG A 206 5.01 -3.27 3.70
CA ARG A 206 6.28 -3.55 4.38
C ARG A 206 6.07 -4.12 5.78
N ARG A 207 5.15 -3.54 6.54
CA ARG A 207 4.80 -4.07 7.87
C ARG A 207 4.20 -5.46 7.77
N ALA A 208 3.33 -5.71 6.79
CA ALA A 208 2.75 -7.02 6.56
C ALA A 208 3.82 -8.08 6.24
N LEU A 209 4.80 -7.73 5.40
CA LEU A 209 5.93 -8.60 5.09
C LEU A 209 6.77 -8.93 6.33
N ILE A 210 7.11 -7.92 7.15
CA ILE A 210 7.84 -8.14 8.41
C ILE A 210 7.07 -9.06 9.33
N LYS A 211 5.77 -8.80 9.52
CA LYS A 211 4.89 -9.62 10.38
C LYS A 211 4.74 -11.06 9.88
N ALA A 212 4.84 -11.26 8.59
CA ALA A 212 4.79 -12.57 7.95
C ALA A 212 6.15 -13.30 7.90
N GLY A 213 7.24 -12.65 8.31
CA GLY A 213 8.59 -13.24 8.30
C GLY A 213 9.36 -13.07 6.99
N TYR A 214 8.93 -12.17 6.10
CA TYR A 214 9.56 -11.90 4.80
C TYR A 214 10.09 -10.46 4.65
N PRO A 215 10.92 -9.96 5.58
CA PRO A 215 11.40 -8.57 5.55
C PRO A 215 12.30 -8.24 4.35
N ASP A 216 12.87 -9.26 3.73
CA ASP A 216 13.85 -9.12 2.64
C ASP A 216 13.23 -8.99 1.25
N ILE A 217 11.91 -9.13 1.11
CA ILE A 217 11.22 -8.88 -0.16
C ILE A 217 11.20 -7.37 -0.44
N PRO A 218 11.83 -6.91 -1.54
CA PRO A 218 11.84 -5.49 -1.87
C PRO A 218 10.45 -4.99 -2.29
N VAL A 219 10.07 -3.80 -1.82
CA VAL A 219 8.83 -3.13 -2.21
C VAL A 219 9.17 -1.85 -2.94
N ILE A 220 8.88 -1.84 -4.24
CA ILE A 220 9.15 -0.73 -5.15
C ILE A 220 8.04 0.31 -5.00
N SER A 221 8.45 1.54 -4.70
CA SER A 221 7.57 2.71 -4.68
C SER A 221 7.62 3.39 -6.04
N LEU A 222 6.49 3.40 -6.77
CA LEU A 222 6.35 4.21 -7.97
C LEU A 222 5.92 5.62 -7.57
N SER A 223 6.88 6.52 -7.41
CA SER A 223 6.64 7.91 -7.04
C SER A 223 7.26 8.85 -8.06
N VAL A 224 6.44 9.73 -8.64
CA VAL A 224 6.90 10.80 -9.52
C VAL A 224 7.71 11.86 -8.75
N GLN A 225 7.46 12.00 -7.45
CA GLN A 225 8.15 12.95 -6.58
C GLN A 225 9.53 12.45 -6.09
N GLY A 226 9.95 11.25 -6.48
CA GLY A 226 11.24 10.70 -6.08
C GLY A 226 11.37 10.47 -4.57
N LEU A 227 10.27 10.11 -3.89
CA LEU A 227 10.25 9.83 -2.45
C LEU A 227 11.19 8.70 -2.06
N GLU A 228 11.38 7.75 -2.95
CA GLU A 228 12.31 6.64 -2.79
C GLU A 228 13.00 6.31 -4.11
N SER A 229 14.28 5.95 -4.04
CA SER A 229 15.04 5.45 -5.19
C SER A 229 15.11 3.94 -5.17
N ASN A 230 15.00 3.32 -6.33
CA ASN A 230 15.26 1.89 -6.56
C ASN A 230 16.10 1.79 -7.82
N SER A 231 17.37 1.42 -7.69
CA SER A 231 18.34 1.41 -8.80
C SER A 231 17.96 0.42 -9.90
N GLY A 232 17.21 -0.62 -9.57
CA GLY A 232 16.68 -1.60 -10.53
C GLY A 232 15.44 -1.16 -11.28
N PHE A 233 14.70 -0.14 -10.79
CA PHE A 233 13.48 0.37 -11.43
C PHE A 233 13.69 1.80 -11.90
N THR A 234 13.88 1.98 -13.21
CA THR A 234 14.21 3.27 -13.82
C THR A 234 13.10 3.70 -14.79
N TYR A 235 12.77 4.98 -14.76
CA TYR A 235 11.79 5.58 -15.66
C TYR A 235 12.46 5.96 -16.98
N SER A 236 12.40 5.07 -17.98
CA SER A 236 12.87 5.40 -19.34
C SER A 236 11.76 6.14 -20.11
N LEU A 237 12.16 7.01 -21.05
CA LEU A 237 11.22 7.74 -21.88
C LEU A 237 10.29 6.81 -22.68
N PRO A 238 10.74 5.70 -23.28
CA PRO A 238 9.87 4.72 -23.93
C PRO A 238 8.84 4.13 -22.96
N MET A 239 9.25 3.77 -21.73
CA MET A 239 8.35 3.23 -20.72
C MET A 239 7.28 4.25 -20.32
N ILE A 240 7.65 5.50 -20.07
CA ILE A 240 6.71 6.57 -19.73
C ILE A 240 5.66 6.73 -20.83
N LYS A 241 6.10 6.72 -22.10
CA LYS A 241 5.17 6.81 -23.25
C LYS A 241 4.22 5.62 -23.31
N LYS A 242 4.73 4.39 -23.21
CA LYS A 242 3.91 3.17 -23.26
C LYS A 242 2.89 3.13 -22.11
N VAL A 243 3.31 3.48 -20.89
CA VAL A 243 2.42 3.54 -19.72
C VAL A 243 1.38 4.66 -19.88
N ALA A 244 1.76 5.84 -20.36
CA ALA A 244 0.81 6.93 -20.65
C ALA A 244 -0.25 6.52 -21.68
N MET A 245 0.16 5.82 -22.73
CA MET A 245 -0.77 5.28 -23.72
C MET A 245 -1.68 4.21 -23.11
N ALA A 246 -1.15 3.30 -22.30
CA ALA A 246 -1.95 2.30 -21.59
C ALA A 246 -3.03 2.95 -20.70
N ILE A 247 -2.69 4.05 -20.03
CA ILE A 247 -3.66 4.82 -19.23
C ILE A 247 -4.72 5.46 -20.12
N GLN A 248 -4.33 6.15 -21.21
CA GLN A 248 -5.28 6.80 -22.11
C GLN A 248 -6.24 5.80 -22.76
N TYR A 249 -5.74 4.68 -23.29
CA TYR A 249 -6.59 3.62 -23.82
C TYR A 249 -7.47 2.98 -22.74
N GLY A 250 -6.94 2.82 -21.53
CA GLY A 250 -7.72 2.37 -20.38
C GLY A 250 -8.91 3.27 -20.07
N ASP A 251 -8.70 4.58 -20.09
CA ASP A 251 -9.76 5.58 -19.91
C ASP A 251 -10.81 5.50 -21.03
N ILE A 252 -10.38 5.39 -22.29
CA ILE A 252 -11.28 5.23 -23.43
C ILE A 252 -12.12 3.96 -23.27
N PHE A 253 -11.48 2.82 -23.01
CA PHE A 253 -12.18 1.55 -22.83
C PHE A 253 -13.14 1.58 -21.66
N MET A 254 -12.74 2.12 -20.51
CA MET A 254 -13.59 2.25 -19.35
C MET A 254 -14.84 3.08 -19.66
N ASN A 255 -14.67 4.23 -20.32
CA ASN A 255 -15.79 5.08 -20.72
C ASN A 255 -16.72 4.39 -21.70
N VAL A 256 -16.18 3.77 -22.75
CA VAL A 256 -16.99 3.13 -23.80
C VAL A 256 -17.72 1.91 -23.23
N VAL A 257 -17.03 1.04 -22.52
CA VAL A 257 -17.61 -0.21 -21.96
C VAL A 257 -18.72 0.13 -20.97
N TYR A 258 -18.48 1.04 -20.04
CA TYR A 258 -19.47 1.36 -19.00
C TYR A 258 -20.70 2.09 -19.53
N ARG A 259 -20.54 2.89 -20.60
CA ARG A 259 -21.67 3.55 -21.27
C ARG A 259 -22.47 2.63 -22.18
N THR A 260 -21.80 1.65 -22.82
CA THR A 260 -22.45 0.77 -23.80
C THR A 260 -23.10 -0.45 -23.15
N ARG A 261 -22.45 -1.05 -22.15
CA ARG A 261 -22.91 -2.30 -21.51
C ARG A 261 -24.36 -2.26 -21.01
N PRO A 262 -24.87 -1.18 -20.40
CA PRO A 262 -26.27 -1.14 -19.95
C PRO A 262 -27.28 -1.18 -21.09
N TYR A 263 -26.88 -0.84 -22.32
CA TYR A 263 -27.73 -0.71 -23.49
C TYR A 263 -27.42 -1.73 -24.59
N GLU A 264 -26.59 -2.73 -24.32
CA GLU A 264 -26.24 -3.75 -25.32
C GLU A 264 -27.46 -4.59 -25.71
N ALA A 265 -27.67 -4.78 -27.02
CA ALA A 265 -28.77 -5.59 -27.53
C ALA A 265 -28.55 -7.09 -27.27
N VAL A 266 -27.31 -7.54 -27.29
CA VAL A 266 -26.91 -8.91 -26.98
C VAL A 266 -26.02 -8.87 -25.74
N LYS A 267 -26.46 -9.48 -24.66
CA LYS A 267 -25.75 -9.51 -23.38
C LYS A 267 -24.32 -10.05 -23.55
N GLY A 268 -23.36 -9.25 -23.15
CA GLY A 268 -21.93 -9.58 -23.20
C GLY A 268 -21.21 -9.10 -24.48
N SER A 269 -21.93 -8.56 -25.45
CA SER A 269 -21.33 -8.07 -26.72
C SER A 269 -20.35 -6.92 -26.49
N ALA A 270 -20.63 -6.00 -25.56
CA ALA A 270 -19.72 -4.91 -25.22
C ALA A 270 -18.40 -5.43 -24.61
N ASN A 271 -18.48 -6.42 -23.74
CA ASN A 271 -17.28 -7.05 -23.16
C ASN A 271 -16.48 -7.84 -24.22
N ALA A 272 -17.15 -8.57 -25.12
CA ALA A 272 -16.47 -9.31 -26.20
C ALA A 272 -15.73 -8.36 -27.15
N LEU A 273 -16.34 -7.23 -27.50
CA LEU A 273 -15.71 -6.20 -28.31
C LEU A 273 -14.52 -5.56 -27.58
N HIS A 274 -14.65 -5.26 -26.29
CA HIS A 274 -13.57 -4.77 -25.46
C HIS A 274 -12.37 -5.74 -25.46
N GLU A 275 -12.59 -7.04 -25.25
CA GLU A 275 -11.52 -8.05 -25.26
C GLU A 275 -10.81 -8.13 -26.62
N LYS A 276 -11.53 -7.96 -27.71
CA LYS A 276 -10.94 -7.88 -29.06
C LYS A 276 -10.02 -6.67 -29.18
N TRP A 277 -10.54 -5.47 -28.88
CA TRP A 277 -9.76 -4.25 -28.99
C TRP A 277 -8.61 -4.15 -27.99
N LYS A 278 -8.77 -4.73 -26.80
CA LYS A 278 -7.69 -4.83 -25.81
C LYS A 278 -6.47 -5.54 -26.40
N LYS A 279 -6.66 -6.65 -27.11
CA LYS A 279 -5.56 -7.39 -27.76
C LYS A 279 -4.83 -6.55 -28.81
N GLU A 280 -5.59 -5.82 -29.64
CA GLU A 280 -5.03 -4.93 -30.66
C GLU A 280 -4.22 -3.78 -30.03
N VAL A 281 -4.75 -3.18 -28.96
CA VAL A 281 -4.08 -2.09 -28.24
C VAL A 281 -2.82 -2.60 -27.53
N ILE A 282 -2.84 -3.79 -26.92
CA ILE A 282 -1.65 -4.41 -26.33
C ILE A 282 -0.58 -4.61 -27.41
N ALA A 283 -0.94 -5.18 -28.54
CA ALA A 283 -0.02 -5.37 -29.65
C ALA A 283 0.56 -4.05 -30.14
N PHE A 284 -0.25 -2.99 -30.20
CA PHE A 284 0.19 -1.66 -30.57
C PHE A 284 1.15 -1.02 -29.52
N ILE A 285 0.82 -1.06 -28.24
CA ILE A 285 1.63 -0.46 -27.16
C ILE A 285 2.97 -1.17 -27.01
N THR A 286 3.02 -2.50 -27.22
CA THR A 286 4.24 -3.28 -27.02
C THR A 286 5.23 -3.17 -28.18
N GLN A 287 4.82 -2.66 -29.35
CA GLN A 287 5.71 -2.47 -30.49
C GLN A 287 6.71 -1.33 -30.26
N ASP A 288 7.97 -1.52 -30.66
CA ASP A 288 9.01 -0.48 -30.55
C ASP A 288 8.87 0.64 -31.59
N LYS A 289 8.02 0.46 -32.60
CA LYS A 289 7.78 1.43 -33.70
C LYS A 289 6.86 2.59 -33.35
N LEU A 290 6.49 2.73 -32.11
CA LEU A 290 5.52 3.71 -31.58
C LEU A 290 5.90 5.19 -31.76
N LEU A 291 7.09 5.48 -32.27
CA LEU A 291 7.57 6.85 -32.47
C LEU A 291 7.26 7.42 -33.88
N SER A 292 6.74 6.61 -34.81
CA SER A 292 6.67 7.01 -36.22
C SER A 292 5.27 7.26 -36.80
N HIS A 293 4.16 6.93 -36.10
CA HIS A 293 2.82 7.21 -36.66
C HIS A 293 1.87 7.81 -35.62
N PRO A 294 1.49 9.09 -35.79
CA PRO A 294 0.24 9.58 -35.25
C PRO A 294 -0.92 8.87 -35.98
N PHE A 295 -2.00 8.63 -35.28
CA PHE A 295 -3.23 8.05 -35.77
C PHE A 295 -3.54 8.45 -37.23
N LYS A 296 -3.71 7.47 -38.13
CA LYS A 296 -4.52 7.61 -39.34
C LYS A 296 -5.90 7.11 -39.06
#